data_a4d45bcdff6404ba470969a444d9b12d
#
_entry.id   a4d45bcdff6404ba470969a444d9b12d
#
_cell.length_a   1.000
_cell.length_b   1.000
_cell.length_c   1.000
_cell.angle_alpha   90.00
_cell.angle_beta   90.00
_cell.angle_gamma   90.00
#
_symmetry.space_group_name_H-M   'P 1'
#
loop_
_entity.id
_entity.type
_entity.pdbx_description
1 polymer ?
#
loop_
_entity_poly.entity_id
_entity_poly.type
_entity_poly.pdbx_seq_one_letter_code
_entity_poly.pdbx_strand_id
1 'polypeptide(L)'
;MIPVVPSVALAKRMERAGADAVIAEGTESGGHIGENTTMCLVPQVVDAVEIPVIAAGGIADGRGIAASFMLGAEGVQLGTRFLAAEECQINPVYKELVVKAKDTDSIVTGRYTGHPCRNVKTKFLSLIHI
;
A
#
# COMPACT_ATOMS: atom_id res chain seq x y z
N MET A 1 19.00 -2.27 -1.99
CA MET A 1 17.80 -1.77 -2.72
C MET A 1 16.56 -2.50 -2.19
N ILE A 2 15.49 -1.76 -1.86
CA ILE A 2 14.24 -2.35 -1.31
C ILE A 2 13.07 -1.92 -2.22
N PRO A 3 12.78 -2.66 -3.31
CA PRO A 3 11.71 -2.33 -4.24
C PRO A 3 10.32 -2.70 -3.70
N VAL A 4 9.30 -1.93 -4.14
CA VAL A 4 7.89 -2.24 -3.94
C VAL A 4 7.42 -3.20 -5.02
N VAL A 5 6.73 -4.27 -4.63
CA VAL A 5 6.29 -5.33 -5.53
C VAL A 5 4.81 -5.66 -5.33
N PRO A 6 3.98 -5.61 -6.38
CA PRO A 6 2.56 -5.94 -6.32
C PRO A 6 2.27 -7.41 -6.67
N SER A 7 3.30 -8.22 -6.91
CA SER A 7 3.13 -9.63 -7.32
C SER A 7 4.33 -10.50 -6.97
N VAL A 8 4.08 -11.79 -6.81
CA VAL A 8 5.12 -12.81 -6.61
C VAL A 8 6.12 -12.84 -7.75
N ALA A 9 5.66 -12.69 -8.99
CA ALA A 9 6.53 -12.71 -10.16
C ALA A 9 7.56 -11.58 -10.12
N LEU A 10 7.13 -10.37 -9.71
CA LEU A 10 8.04 -9.23 -9.56
C LEU A 10 8.97 -9.40 -8.37
N ALA A 11 8.49 -9.95 -7.24
CA ALA A 11 9.33 -10.23 -6.07
C ALA A 11 10.51 -11.14 -6.43
N LYS A 12 10.25 -12.28 -7.08
CA LYS A 12 11.29 -13.20 -7.57
C LYS A 12 12.26 -12.54 -8.56
N ARG A 13 11.76 -11.64 -9.40
CA ARG A 13 12.61 -10.90 -10.35
C ARG A 13 13.53 -9.92 -9.61
N MET A 14 13.02 -9.22 -8.60
CA MET A 14 13.81 -8.25 -7.82
C MET A 14 14.87 -8.95 -6.97
N GLU A 15 14.54 -10.08 -6.34
CA GLU A 15 15.52 -10.92 -5.64
C GLU A 15 16.67 -11.35 -6.56
N ARG A 16 16.36 -11.89 -7.75
CA ARG A 16 17.39 -12.26 -8.76
C ARG A 16 18.20 -11.07 -9.25
N ALA A 17 17.65 -9.88 -9.20
CA ALA A 17 18.35 -8.64 -9.53
C ALA A 17 19.20 -8.09 -8.36
N GLY A 18 19.26 -8.76 -7.21
CA GLY A 18 20.08 -8.39 -6.05
C GLY A 18 19.40 -7.41 -5.10
N ALA A 19 18.08 -7.45 -4.97
CA ALA A 19 17.39 -6.69 -3.93
C ALA A 19 17.75 -7.22 -2.53
N ASP A 20 17.92 -6.32 -1.56
CA ASP A 20 18.23 -6.66 -0.15
C ASP A 20 16.97 -7.08 0.62
N ALA A 21 15.81 -6.61 0.22
CA ALA A 21 14.48 -6.94 0.73
C ALA A 21 13.44 -6.54 -0.32
N VAL A 22 12.18 -6.93 -0.14
CA VAL A 22 11.05 -6.47 -0.97
C VAL A 22 9.91 -5.94 -0.09
N ILE A 23 9.18 -4.94 -0.59
CA ILE A 23 7.95 -4.47 0.01
C ILE A 23 6.77 -5.06 -0.77
N ALA A 24 6.09 -6.06 -0.19
CA ALA A 24 4.87 -6.64 -0.76
C ALA A 24 3.70 -5.70 -0.50
N GLU A 25 3.29 -4.96 -1.53
CA GLU A 25 2.27 -3.93 -1.43
C GLU A 25 0.93 -4.39 -2.01
N GLY A 26 -0.05 -4.55 -1.14
CA GLY A 26 -1.41 -4.91 -1.52
C GLY A 26 -2.24 -3.75 -2.09
N THR A 27 -3.37 -4.10 -2.71
CA THR A 27 -4.30 -3.15 -3.34
C THR A 27 -4.96 -2.18 -2.35
N GLU A 28 -4.84 -2.40 -1.05
CA GLU A 28 -5.32 -1.50 0.00
C GLU A 28 -4.43 -0.26 0.18
N SER A 29 -3.26 -0.23 -0.43
CA SER A 29 -2.35 0.92 -0.36
C SER A 29 -2.91 2.14 -1.11
N GLY A 30 -2.41 3.33 -0.78
CA GLY A 30 -2.70 4.57 -1.50
C GLY A 30 -1.78 4.76 -2.70
N GLY A 31 -2.24 5.49 -3.70
CA GLY A 31 -1.50 5.71 -4.95
C GLY A 31 -1.69 4.59 -5.96
N HIS A 32 -0.68 4.32 -6.78
CA HIS A 32 -0.72 3.22 -7.75
C HIS A 32 -0.75 1.87 -7.04
N ILE A 33 -1.65 1.01 -7.45
CA ILE A 33 -1.89 -0.28 -6.79
C ILE A 33 -1.86 -1.44 -7.79
N GLY A 34 -1.47 -2.62 -7.27
CA GLY A 34 -1.67 -3.89 -7.95
C GLY A 34 -3.08 -4.45 -7.72
N GLU A 35 -3.30 -5.67 -8.16
CA GLU A 35 -4.62 -6.34 -8.07
C GLU A 35 -4.77 -7.21 -6.82
N ASN A 36 -3.66 -7.66 -6.23
CA ASN A 36 -3.67 -8.56 -5.08
C ASN A 36 -3.89 -7.78 -3.77
N THR A 37 -4.75 -8.31 -2.90
CA THR A 37 -4.91 -7.78 -1.54
C THR A 37 -3.70 -8.13 -0.66
N THR A 38 -3.45 -7.33 0.37
CA THR A 38 -2.32 -7.53 1.29
C THR A 38 -2.37 -8.91 1.95
N MET A 39 -3.55 -9.34 2.41
CA MET A 39 -3.76 -10.64 3.04
C MET A 39 -3.40 -11.82 2.14
N CYS A 40 -3.62 -11.70 0.83
CA CYS A 40 -3.29 -12.75 -0.14
C CYS A 40 -1.86 -12.64 -0.65
N LEU A 41 -1.34 -11.42 -0.83
CA LEU A 41 -0.04 -11.19 -1.45
C LEU A 41 1.12 -11.52 -0.51
N VAL A 42 1.07 -11.03 0.73
CA VAL A 42 2.19 -11.13 1.68
C VAL A 42 2.64 -12.57 1.89
N PRO A 43 1.78 -13.54 2.27
CA PRO A 43 2.24 -14.92 2.50
C PRO A 43 2.78 -15.58 1.23
N GLN A 44 2.19 -15.29 0.07
CA GLN A 44 2.69 -15.83 -1.20
C GLN A 44 4.07 -15.29 -1.58
N VAL A 45 4.36 -14.02 -1.26
CA VAL A 45 5.70 -13.45 -1.48
C VAL A 45 6.69 -14.03 -0.49
N VAL A 46 6.31 -14.13 0.79
CA VAL A 46 7.14 -14.77 1.85
C VAL A 46 7.54 -16.19 1.46
N ASP A 47 6.60 -17.01 0.97
CA ASP A 47 6.88 -18.38 0.55
C ASP A 47 7.72 -18.47 -0.75
N ALA A 48 7.89 -17.37 -1.46
CA ALA A 48 8.44 -17.37 -2.81
C ALA A 48 9.86 -16.81 -2.93
N VAL A 49 10.35 -16.08 -1.92
CA VAL A 49 11.68 -15.44 -1.89
C VAL A 49 12.40 -15.75 -0.59
N GLU A 50 13.72 -15.69 -0.61
CA GLU A 50 14.58 -15.92 0.58
C GLU A 50 15.00 -14.60 1.26
N ILE A 51 14.76 -13.46 0.62
CA ILE A 51 15.08 -12.14 1.17
C ILE A 51 13.94 -11.62 2.05
N PRO A 52 14.22 -10.72 3.02
CA PRO A 52 13.20 -10.16 3.91
C PRO A 52 12.02 -9.55 3.17
N VAL A 53 10.80 -9.81 3.65
CA VAL A 53 9.56 -9.27 3.10
C VAL A 53 8.95 -8.27 4.08
N ILE A 54 8.68 -7.07 3.58
CA ILE A 54 8.01 -5.98 4.29
C ILE A 54 6.57 -5.91 3.78
N ALA A 55 5.58 -6.01 4.66
CA ALA A 55 4.18 -5.90 4.28
C ALA A 55 3.74 -4.44 4.16
N ALA A 56 2.99 -4.11 3.12
CA ALA A 56 2.42 -2.79 2.91
C ALA A 56 0.99 -2.87 2.35
N GLY A 57 0.19 -1.85 2.65
CA GLY A 57 -1.21 -1.76 2.21
C GLY A 57 -2.20 -2.09 3.32
N GLY A 58 -3.04 -1.11 3.71
CA GLY A 58 -4.09 -1.28 4.72
C GLY A 58 -3.60 -1.40 6.17
N ILE A 59 -2.32 -1.27 6.44
CA ILE A 59 -1.74 -1.37 7.78
C ILE A 59 -1.73 0.01 8.43
N ALA A 60 -2.45 0.19 9.53
CA ALA A 60 -2.60 1.49 10.19
C ALA A 60 -2.34 1.47 11.70
N ASP A 61 -2.39 0.33 12.36
CA ASP A 61 -2.21 0.19 13.80
C ASP A 61 -1.55 -1.14 14.18
N GLY A 62 -1.37 -1.36 15.51
CA GLY A 62 -0.70 -2.56 16.05
C GLY A 62 -1.35 -3.88 15.68
N ARG A 63 -2.65 -3.90 15.41
CA ARG A 63 -3.38 -5.13 14.96
C ARG A 63 -2.94 -5.53 13.56
N GLY A 64 -2.87 -4.56 12.64
CA GLY A 64 -2.37 -4.78 11.29
C GLY A 64 -0.89 -5.16 11.27
N ILE A 65 -0.07 -4.57 12.15
CA ILE A 65 1.35 -4.92 12.32
C ILE A 65 1.48 -6.37 12.78
N ALA A 66 0.75 -6.77 13.82
CA ALA A 66 0.77 -8.14 14.34
C ALA A 66 0.31 -9.15 13.28
N ALA A 67 -0.78 -8.83 12.56
CA ALA A 67 -1.27 -9.67 11.47
C ALA A 67 -0.21 -9.85 10.37
N SER A 68 0.52 -8.80 10.00
CA SER A 68 1.59 -8.86 9.00
C SER A 68 2.72 -9.81 9.41
N PHE A 69 3.13 -9.78 10.67
CA PHE A 69 4.11 -10.74 11.20
C PHE A 69 3.56 -12.17 11.20
N MET A 70 2.28 -12.37 11.52
CA MET A 70 1.66 -13.70 11.43
C MET A 70 1.57 -14.24 9.99
N LEU A 71 1.54 -13.35 8.99
CA LEU A 71 1.64 -13.69 7.56
C LEU A 71 3.08 -13.98 7.10
N GLY A 72 4.06 -13.86 7.99
CA GLY A 72 5.46 -14.13 7.72
C GLY A 72 6.30 -12.91 7.31
N ALA A 73 5.74 -11.71 7.29
CA ALA A 73 6.52 -10.51 7.02
C ALA A 73 7.51 -10.22 8.17
N GLU A 74 8.66 -9.65 7.86
CA GLU A 74 9.69 -9.25 8.84
C GLU A 74 9.62 -7.76 9.19
N GLY A 75 8.78 -7.01 8.49
CA GLY A 75 8.55 -5.59 8.73
C GLY A 75 7.26 -5.12 8.10
N VAL A 76 6.92 -3.84 8.35
CA VAL A 76 5.73 -3.20 7.80
C VAL A 76 6.04 -1.81 7.28
N GLN A 77 5.35 -1.40 6.22
CA GLN A 77 5.35 -0.04 5.72
C GLN A 77 3.96 0.56 5.88
N LEU A 78 3.87 1.70 6.57
CA LEU A 78 2.65 2.47 6.75
C LEU A 78 2.74 3.76 5.92
N GLY A 79 1.73 4.04 5.11
CA GLY A 79 1.64 5.26 4.31
C GLY A 79 0.67 6.27 4.91
N THR A 80 -0.62 6.10 4.65
CA THR A 80 -1.69 7.05 4.98
C THR A 80 -1.73 7.42 6.48
N ARG A 81 -1.37 6.50 7.37
CA ARG A 81 -1.30 6.79 8.81
C ARG A 81 -0.35 7.95 9.11
N PHE A 82 0.79 7.99 8.43
CA PHE A 82 1.78 9.07 8.63
C PHE A 82 1.42 10.38 7.93
N LEU A 83 0.50 10.38 6.95
CA LEU A 83 -0.03 11.62 6.39
C LEU A 83 -0.80 12.43 7.44
N ALA A 84 -1.39 11.76 8.44
CA ALA A 84 -2.11 12.39 9.54
C ALA A 84 -1.21 12.84 10.71
N ALA A 85 0.09 12.46 10.69
CA ALA A 85 1.02 12.85 11.75
C ALA A 85 1.27 14.37 11.77
N GLU A 86 1.54 14.92 12.96
CA GLU A 86 1.77 16.36 13.12
C GLU A 86 2.99 16.83 12.31
N GLU A 87 4.03 16.03 12.28
CA GLU A 87 5.28 16.29 11.58
C GLU A 87 5.16 16.27 10.04
N CYS A 88 4.10 15.66 9.52
CA CYS A 88 3.90 15.59 8.07
C CYS A 88 3.51 16.96 7.50
N GLN A 89 4.37 17.53 6.67
CA GLN A 89 4.21 18.88 6.09
C GLN A 89 3.42 18.88 4.77
N ILE A 90 2.50 17.95 4.57
CA ILE A 90 1.59 17.97 3.41
C ILE A 90 0.60 19.14 3.52
N ASN A 91 -0.03 19.46 2.39
CA ASN A 91 -1.06 20.50 2.35
C ASN A 91 -2.13 20.27 3.45
N PRO A 92 -2.39 21.26 4.31
CA PRO A 92 -3.33 21.13 5.44
C PRO A 92 -4.73 20.67 5.02
N VAL A 93 -5.23 21.13 3.87
CA VAL A 93 -6.54 20.72 3.33
C VAL A 93 -6.55 19.21 3.02
N TYR A 94 -5.47 18.68 2.44
CA TYR A 94 -5.37 17.25 2.19
C TYR A 94 -5.25 16.43 3.46
N LYS A 95 -4.47 16.91 4.45
CA LYS A 95 -4.38 16.28 5.78
C LYS A 95 -5.76 16.20 6.44
N GLU A 96 -6.52 17.29 6.39
CA GLU A 96 -7.87 17.34 6.95
C GLU A 96 -8.83 16.36 6.24
N LEU A 97 -8.74 16.23 4.92
CA LEU A 97 -9.50 15.23 4.16
C LEU A 97 -9.18 13.80 4.62
N VAL A 98 -7.90 13.49 4.80
CA VAL A 98 -7.48 12.17 5.29
C VAL A 98 -8.00 11.90 6.70
N VAL A 99 -7.90 12.87 7.62
CA VAL A 99 -8.34 12.72 9.01
C VAL A 99 -9.87 12.56 9.13
N LYS A 100 -10.63 13.25 8.27
CA LYS A 100 -12.11 13.20 8.26
C LYS A 100 -12.68 12.08 7.39
N ALA A 101 -11.84 11.38 6.62
CA ALA A 101 -12.28 10.32 5.72
C ALA A 101 -12.98 9.19 6.47
N LYS A 102 -14.10 8.74 5.92
CA LYS A 102 -14.83 7.56 6.36
C LYS A 102 -14.29 6.32 5.63
N ASP A 103 -14.67 5.15 6.09
CA ASP A 103 -14.33 3.86 5.47
C ASP A 103 -14.72 3.77 3.99
N THR A 104 -15.80 4.45 3.59
CA THR A 104 -16.32 4.50 2.22
C THR A 104 -15.71 5.60 1.34
N ASP A 105 -14.82 6.43 1.88
CA ASP A 105 -14.19 7.54 1.15
C ASP A 105 -12.89 7.15 0.45
N SER A 106 -12.41 5.93 0.64
CA SER A 106 -11.30 5.36 -0.13
C SER A 106 -11.83 4.71 -1.41
N ILE A 107 -11.46 5.26 -2.56
CA ILE A 107 -11.92 4.80 -3.87
C ILE A 107 -10.76 4.46 -4.80
N VAL A 108 -10.95 3.47 -5.66
CA VAL A 108 -10.00 3.13 -6.72
C VAL A 108 -10.44 3.79 -8.02
N THR A 109 -9.52 4.49 -8.66
CA THR A 109 -9.72 5.14 -9.95
C THR A 109 -8.67 4.63 -10.94
N GLY A 110 -8.99 4.51 -12.23
CA GLY A 110 -8.04 4.07 -13.25
C GLY A 110 -7.98 5.00 -14.46
N ARG A 111 -9.03 5.79 -14.68
CA ARG A 111 -9.14 6.64 -15.88
C ARG A 111 -8.21 7.85 -15.88
N TYR A 112 -7.84 8.31 -14.68
CA TYR A 112 -7.07 9.53 -14.50
C TYR A 112 -5.58 9.36 -14.81
N THR A 113 -4.99 8.23 -14.41
CA THR A 113 -3.54 7.98 -14.54
C THR A 113 -3.21 6.89 -15.57
N GLY A 114 -4.20 6.24 -16.14
CA GLY A 114 -4.01 5.05 -16.99
C GLY A 114 -3.69 3.77 -16.22
N HIS A 115 -3.51 3.87 -14.89
CA HIS A 115 -3.26 2.76 -13.99
C HIS A 115 -4.19 2.84 -12.78
N PRO A 116 -4.58 1.70 -12.14
CA PRO A 116 -5.38 1.72 -10.93
C PRO A 116 -4.69 2.51 -9.82
N CYS A 117 -5.41 3.49 -9.27
CA CYS A 117 -4.93 4.30 -8.14
C CYS A 117 -5.98 4.37 -7.06
N ARG A 118 -5.57 4.18 -5.80
CA ARG A 118 -6.43 4.41 -4.64
C ARG A 118 -6.25 5.82 -4.11
N ASN A 119 -7.36 6.52 -3.95
CA ASN A 119 -7.41 7.91 -3.52
C ASN A 119 -8.52 8.14 -2.49
N VAL A 120 -8.41 9.24 -1.73
CA VAL A 120 -9.54 9.76 -0.95
C VAL A 120 -10.53 10.43 -1.91
N LYS A 121 -11.82 10.12 -1.74
CA LYS A 121 -12.90 10.68 -2.55
C LYS A 121 -12.96 12.21 -2.42
N THR A 122 -12.90 12.89 -3.55
CA THR A 122 -13.03 14.35 -3.64
C THR A 122 -14.10 14.71 -4.67
N LYS A 123 -14.59 15.96 -4.65
CA LYS A 123 -15.52 16.46 -5.69
C LYS A 123 -14.93 16.33 -7.09
N PHE A 124 -13.62 16.57 -7.24
CA PHE A 124 -12.92 16.42 -8.51
C PHE A 124 -12.99 14.96 -9.02
N LEU A 125 -12.63 14.00 -8.16
CA LEU A 125 -12.69 12.59 -8.52
C LEU A 125 -14.11 12.10 -8.83
N SER A 126 -15.11 12.68 -8.19
CA SER A 126 -16.52 12.38 -8.49
C SER A 126 -16.93 12.84 -9.89
N LEU A 127 -16.33 13.92 -10.41
CA LEU A 127 -16.61 14.44 -11.76
C LEU A 127 -15.94 13.63 -12.87
N ILE A 128 -14.79 13.00 -12.61
CA ILE A 128 -14.07 12.20 -13.62
C ILE A 128 -14.52 10.74 -13.67
N HIS A 129 -15.44 10.34 -12.81
CA HIS A 129 -16.08 9.01 -12.79
C HIS A 129 -17.41 8.96 -13.58
N ILE A 130 -17.83 10.07 -14.19
CA ILE A 130 -19.03 10.14 -15.02
C ILE A 130 -18.72 9.61 -16.42
#